data_43a88a5fb41ded0b87b3bcbe2a5d3de6
#
_entry.id   43a88a5fb41ded0b87b3bcbe2a5d3de6
#
_cell.length_a   1.000
_cell.length_b   1.000
_cell.length_c   1.000
_cell.angle_alpha   90.00
_cell.angle_beta   90.00
_cell.angle_gamma   90.00
#
_symmetry.space_group_name_H-M   'P 1'
#
loop_
_entity.id
_entity.type
_entity.pdbx_description
1 polymer ?
#
loop_
_entity_poly.entity_id
_entity_poly.type
_entity_poly.pdbx_seq_one_letter_code
_entity_poly.pdbx_strand_id
1 'polypeptide(L)'
;AAAKSLIAAAAAGGSVVLALLVLICVVGLLIASPFGILFANEPADSTSVALSTAIAQINVEYAGKLEELQAGDYDQIIIDGAPPDWREIVAVFAVKTAGTNDGVDVVTLDADRVARLKEVFWEMTALSSAVETIDHPDSDPDDGEDDSWTETILTISVTGKTVDEMREHYAFTDEQNDMLDDLLENLDLLGGAIGNLAVTEADAKELLASLPADLSAERREIIETACQLVGKVNYFWGGKSLVLGWDSRWGTTMQVTAPGSSSSGTYRPYGMDCSGYVDWVFYNATGGEYIIGHGGGASAQHTYCSAISWDEALPGDLVFYPEDSHVGIVGGRDESGNLLIIHCASGYN
;
A
#
# COMPACT_ATOMS: atom_id res chain seq x y z
N ALA A 1 4.75 -13.81 49.67
CA ALA A 1 4.01 -15.07 49.53
C ALA A 1 4.11 -15.62 48.11
N ALA A 2 3.91 -14.79 47.09
CA ALA A 2 3.96 -15.21 45.68
C ALA A 2 5.33 -15.78 45.23
N ALA A 3 6.44 -15.14 45.62
CA ALA A 3 7.77 -15.63 45.28
C ALA A 3 8.10 -17.01 45.86
N LYS A 4 7.60 -17.30 47.12
CA LYS A 4 7.81 -18.61 47.74
C LYS A 4 6.98 -19.71 47.05
N SER A 5 5.78 -19.40 46.55
CA SER A 5 4.96 -20.37 45.83
C SER A 5 5.53 -20.65 44.43
N LEU A 6 6.12 -19.66 43.75
CA LEU A 6 6.83 -19.83 42.48
C LEU A 6 8.07 -20.74 42.63
N ILE A 7 8.88 -20.52 43.69
CA ILE A 7 10.06 -21.34 43.96
C ILE A 7 9.64 -22.79 44.32
N ALA A 8 8.54 -22.96 45.04
CA ALA A 8 8.00 -24.28 45.37
C ALA A 8 7.44 -25.02 44.14
N ALA A 9 6.79 -24.30 43.23
CA ALA A 9 6.31 -24.86 41.97
C ALA A 9 7.46 -25.26 41.04
N ALA A 10 8.52 -24.44 40.95
CA ALA A 10 9.74 -24.77 40.23
C ALA A 10 10.47 -25.99 40.76
N ALA A 11 10.49 -26.15 42.10
CA ALA A 11 11.10 -27.31 42.73
C ALA A 11 10.28 -28.60 42.59
N ALA A 12 8.95 -28.49 42.43
CA ALA A 12 8.04 -29.63 42.28
C ALA A 12 7.85 -30.06 40.80
N GLY A 13 7.93 -29.11 39.84
CA GLY A 13 7.67 -29.35 38.41
C GLY A 13 8.93 -29.51 37.52
N GLY A 14 10.10 -29.39 38.10
CA GLY A 14 11.36 -29.55 37.37
C GLY A 14 11.66 -28.46 36.32
N SER A 15 12.61 -28.74 35.46
CA SER A 15 13.14 -27.82 34.43
C SER A 15 12.07 -27.29 33.44
N VAL A 16 11.00 -28.06 33.18
CA VAL A 16 9.92 -27.68 32.26
C VAL A 16 9.09 -26.50 32.78
N VAL A 17 8.72 -26.52 34.06
CA VAL A 17 7.96 -25.42 34.70
C VAL A 17 8.80 -24.17 34.78
N LEU A 18 10.08 -24.29 35.07
CA LEU A 18 11.00 -23.14 35.09
C LEU A 18 11.18 -22.56 33.67
N ALA A 19 11.35 -23.41 32.68
CA ALA A 19 11.46 -22.97 31.28
C ALA A 19 10.19 -22.26 30.80
N LEU A 20 9.00 -22.77 31.16
CA LEU A 20 7.72 -22.14 30.84
C LEU A 20 7.57 -20.77 31.51
N LEU A 21 7.97 -20.67 32.81
CA LEU A 21 7.93 -19.39 33.52
C LEU A 21 8.90 -18.36 32.92
N VAL A 22 10.11 -18.80 32.55
CA VAL A 22 11.08 -17.93 31.88
C VAL A 22 10.51 -17.49 30.51
N LEU A 23 9.92 -18.38 29.74
CA LEU A 23 9.30 -18.05 28.47
C LEU A 23 8.18 -17.02 28.63
N ILE A 24 7.28 -17.21 29.61
CA ILE A 24 6.20 -16.26 29.90
C ILE A 24 6.77 -14.88 30.30
N CYS A 25 7.84 -14.85 31.11
CA CYS A 25 8.49 -13.59 31.45
C CYS A 25 9.13 -12.90 30.25
N VAL A 26 9.80 -13.64 29.38
CA VAL A 26 10.43 -13.10 28.16
C VAL A 26 9.37 -12.55 27.21
N VAL A 27 8.28 -13.30 26.96
CA VAL A 27 7.16 -12.83 26.12
C VAL A 27 6.51 -11.58 26.74
N GLY A 28 6.31 -11.55 28.07
CA GLY A 28 5.78 -10.38 28.76
C GLY A 28 6.66 -9.13 28.63
N LEU A 29 7.98 -9.31 28.66
CA LEU A 29 8.93 -8.21 28.45
C LEU A 29 8.93 -7.71 27.00
N LEU A 30 8.81 -8.60 26.02
CA LEU A 30 8.72 -8.23 24.61
C LEU A 30 7.43 -7.44 24.32
N ILE A 31 6.30 -7.90 24.84
CA ILE A 31 5.00 -7.24 24.67
C ILE A 31 5.00 -5.83 25.27
N ALA A 32 5.68 -5.64 26.42
CA ALA A 32 5.77 -4.34 27.09
C ALA A 32 6.85 -3.40 26.53
N SER A 33 7.54 -3.81 25.46
CA SER A 33 8.61 -3.04 24.79
C SER A 33 8.15 -2.55 23.43
N PRO A 34 8.91 -1.68 22.72
CA PRO A 34 8.64 -1.32 21.33
C PRO A 34 8.52 -2.53 20.39
N PHE A 35 9.18 -3.65 20.69
CA PHE A 35 9.06 -4.90 19.94
C PHE A 35 7.67 -5.54 20.01
N GLY A 36 6.81 -5.09 20.93
CA GLY A 36 5.41 -5.50 20.97
C GLY A 36 4.67 -5.24 19.67
N ILE A 37 5.11 -4.26 18.87
CA ILE A 37 4.52 -3.92 17.57
C ILE A 37 4.56 -5.10 16.59
N LEU A 38 5.52 -6.00 16.69
CA LEU A 38 5.64 -7.20 15.86
C LEU A 38 4.44 -8.16 16.03
N PHE A 39 3.67 -8.01 17.11
CA PHE A 39 2.51 -8.83 17.44
C PHE A 39 1.18 -8.10 17.23
N ALA A 40 1.20 -6.85 16.75
CA ALA A 40 0.00 -6.02 16.58
C ALA A 40 -0.84 -6.33 15.33
N ASN A 41 -0.60 -7.47 14.69
CA ASN A 41 -1.28 -7.83 13.44
C ASN A 41 -2.68 -8.44 13.66
N GLU A 42 -3.05 -8.76 14.88
CA GLU A 42 -4.39 -9.23 15.23
C GLU A 42 -5.03 -8.31 16.27
N PRO A 43 -6.33 -7.97 16.15
CA PRO A 43 -7.02 -7.19 17.16
C PRO A 43 -7.07 -7.97 18.48
N ALA A 44 -6.67 -7.34 19.57
CA ALA A 44 -6.69 -7.97 20.90
C ALA A 44 -8.12 -8.08 21.46
N ASP A 45 -9.02 -7.18 21.04
CA ASP A 45 -10.42 -7.12 21.45
C ASP A 45 -11.28 -6.36 20.44
N SER A 46 -12.56 -6.14 20.77
CA SER A 46 -13.51 -5.44 19.90
C SER A 46 -13.28 -3.92 19.76
N THR A 47 -12.34 -3.35 20.52
CA THR A 47 -12.02 -1.91 20.51
C THR A 47 -10.68 -1.62 19.86
N SER A 48 -9.93 -2.64 19.51
CA SER A 48 -8.63 -2.56 18.84
C SER A 48 -8.71 -3.04 17.39
N VAL A 49 -7.78 -2.59 16.58
CA VAL A 49 -7.65 -2.97 15.17
C VAL A 49 -6.27 -3.58 14.91
N ALA A 50 -6.17 -4.38 13.86
CA ALA A 50 -4.88 -4.85 13.37
C ALA A 50 -4.01 -3.68 12.87
N LEU A 51 -2.70 -3.79 12.96
CA LEU A 51 -1.75 -2.80 12.45
C LEU A 51 -2.01 -2.49 10.97
N SER A 52 -2.24 -3.52 10.17
CA SER A 52 -2.61 -3.39 8.76
C SER A 52 -3.85 -2.53 8.53
N THR A 53 -4.88 -2.69 9.37
CA THR A 53 -6.11 -1.89 9.29
C THR A 53 -5.85 -0.42 9.66
N ALA A 54 -5.03 -0.18 10.69
CA ALA A 54 -4.65 1.18 11.09
C ALA A 54 -3.88 1.90 9.97
N ILE A 55 -2.91 1.23 9.34
CA ILE A 55 -2.15 1.74 8.21
C ILE A 55 -3.10 2.04 7.02
N ALA A 56 -4.02 1.11 6.71
CA ALA A 56 -5.00 1.30 5.64
C ALA A 56 -5.86 2.56 5.84
N GLN A 57 -6.31 2.81 7.08
CA GLN A 57 -7.09 4.02 7.41
C GLN A 57 -6.27 5.30 7.17
N ILE A 58 -4.99 5.29 7.53
CA ILE A 58 -4.10 6.45 7.33
C ILE A 58 -3.82 6.67 5.85
N ASN A 59 -3.61 5.61 5.08
CA ASN A 59 -3.42 5.70 3.63
C ASN A 59 -4.66 6.26 2.91
N VAL A 60 -5.87 5.90 3.35
CA VAL A 60 -7.12 6.49 2.82
C VAL A 60 -7.15 8.00 3.08
N GLU A 61 -6.73 8.45 4.26
CA GLU A 61 -6.66 9.88 4.56
C GLU A 61 -5.58 10.59 3.75
N TYR A 62 -4.41 9.97 3.58
CA TYR A 62 -3.34 10.48 2.72
C TYR A 62 -3.81 10.63 1.27
N ALA A 63 -4.46 9.61 0.73
CA ALA A 63 -5.04 9.65 -0.61
C ALA A 63 -6.09 10.76 -0.75
N GLY A 64 -6.97 10.93 0.26
CA GLY A 64 -7.95 12.01 0.30
C GLY A 64 -7.31 13.40 0.27
N LYS A 65 -6.21 13.60 0.99
CA LYS A 65 -5.46 14.88 0.94
C LYS A 65 -4.78 15.12 -0.40
N LEU A 66 -4.26 14.08 -1.03
CA LEU A 66 -3.75 14.20 -2.39
C LEU A 66 -4.87 14.58 -3.38
N GLU A 67 -6.07 14.00 -3.24
CA GLU A 67 -7.23 14.38 -4.03
C GLU A 67 -7.64 15.85 -3.83
N GLU A 68 -7.64 16.31 -2.58
CA GLU A 68 -7.94 17.73 -2.27
C GLU A 68 -6.94 18.68 -2.94
N LEU A 69 -5.64 18.33 -2.96
CA LEU A 69 -4.61 19.13 -3.62
C LEU A 69 -4.76 19.12 -5.15
N GLN A 70 -5.28 18.04 -5.73
CA GLN A 70 -5.53 17.90 -7.15
C GLN A 70 -6.86 18.53 -7.59
N ALA A 71 -7.65 19.05 -6.65
CA ALA A 71 -8.93 19.70 -6.95
C ALA A 71 -8.70 21.03 -7.67
N GLY A 72 -8.88 21.04 -8.98
CA GLY A 72 -8.69 22.21 -9.86
C GLY A 72 -8.74 21.80 -11.32
N ASP A 73 -8.64 22.80 -12.17
CA ASP A 73 -8.56 22.62 -13.62
C ASP A 73 -7.10 22.86 -14.03
N TYR A 74 -6.36 21.77 -14.19
CA TYR A 74 -4.94 21.76 -14.54
C TYR A 74 -4.73 20.94 -15.80
N ASP A 75 -3.89 21.45 -16.71
CA ASP A 75 -3.52 20.73 -17.94
C ASP A 75 -2.61 19.54 -17.63
N GLN A 76 -1.76 19.69 -16.60
CA GLN A 76 -0.87 18.64 -16.12
C GLN A 76 -0.82 18.60 -14.59
N ILE A 77 -0.78 17.38 -14.04
CA ILE A 77 -0.52 17.15 -12.60
C ILE A 77 0.71 16.25 -12.48
N ILE A 78 1.70 16.73 -11.71
CA ILE A 78 2.93 16.02 -11.38
C ILE A 78 2.93 15.73 -9.88
N ILE A 79 3.13 14.47 -9.49
CA ILE A 79 3.37 14.10 -8.09
C ILE A 79 4.83 13.68 -8.00
N ASP A 80 5.61 14.40 -7.20
CA ASP A 80 7.03 14.19 -6.99
C ASP A 80 7.32 13.74 -5.55
N GLY A 81 8.08 12.65 -5.40
CA GLY A 81 8.40 12.06 -4.11
C GLY A 81 7.37 11.04 -3.62
N ALA A 82 7.60 10.54 -2.41
CA ALA A 82 6.75 9.57 -1.73
C ALA A 82 6.86 9.73 -0.20
N PRO A 83 5.88 9.25 0.58
CA PRO A 83 6.02 9.14 2.03
C PRO A 83 7.14 8.14 2.38
N PRO A 84 7.71 8.20 3.60
CA PRO A 84 8.65 7.19 4.08
C PRO A 84 8.05 5.79 4.09
N ASP A 85 8.91 4.78 4.12
CA ASP A 85 8.50 3.38 4.26
C ASP A 85 7.68 3.18 5.55
N TRP A 86 6.57 2.48 5.44
CA TRP A 86 5.72 2.18 6.59
C TRP A 86 6.43 1.43 7.70
N ARG A 87 7.43 0.63 7.38
CA ARG A 87 8.25 -0.07 8.35
C ARG A 87 9.04 0.90 9.22
N GLU A 88 9.61 1.94 8.62
CA GLU A 88 10.31 3.02 9.33
C GLU A 88 9.33 3.83 10.19
N ILE A 89 8.17 4.20 9.65
CA ILE A 89 7.13 4.92 10.39
C ILE A 89 6.67 4.12 11.61
N VAL A 90 6.43 2.82 11.45
CA VAL A 90 5.99 1.93 12.52
C VAL A 90 7.08 1.72 13.58
N ALA A 91 8.35 1.61 13.18
CA ALA A 91 9.47 1.51 14.12
C ALA A 91 9.60 2.79 14.97
N VAL A 92 9.55 3.96 14.33
CA VAL A 92 9.57 5.26 15.03
C VAL A 92 8.38 5.40 15.97
N PHE A 93 7.17 5.06 15.52
CA PHE A 93 5.96 5.05 16.35
C PHE A 93 6.12 4.14 17.58
N ALA A 94 6.63 2.92 17.37
CA ALA A 94 6.78 1.94 18.44
C ALA A 94 7.73 2.45 19.54
N VAL A 95 8.88 3.00 19.16
CA VAL A 95 9.86 3.55 20.10
C VAL A 95 9.34 4.83 20.78
N LYS A 96 8.70 5.73 20.02
CA LYS A 96 8.08 6.94 20.59
C LYS A 96 7.02 6.58 21.63
N THR A 97 6.21 5.55 21.39
CA THR A 97 5.04 5.22 22.22
C THR A 97 5.38 4.32 23.38
N ALA A 98 6.06 3.20 23.16
CA ALA A 98 6.40 2.25 24.23
C ALA A 98 7.63 2.69 25.05
N GLY A 99 8.49 3.52 24.48
CA GLY A 99 9.66 4.09 25.17
C GLY A 99 9.32 5.23 26.13
N THR A 100 8.05 5.63 26.27
CA THR A 100 7.63 6.62 27.25
C THR A 100 7.42 5.98 28.62
N ASN A 101 7.61 6.77 29.70
CA ASN A 101 7.42 6.29 31.09
C ASN A 101 5.96 5.91 31.41
N ASP A 102 5.04 6.04 30.48
CA ASP A 102 3.62 5.79 30.69
C ASP A 102 3.22 4.31 30.60
N GLY A 103 4.18 3.41 30.30
CA GLY A 103 3.95 1.96 30.21
C GLY A 103 2.95 1.54 29.13
N VAL A 104 2.83 2.35 28.09
CA VAL A 104 1.89 2.10 26.98
C VAL A 104 2.47 1.00 26.11
N ASP A 105 1.77 -0.13 26.00
CA ASP A 105 2.12 -1.16 25.00
C ASP A 105 1.74 -0.71 23.59
N VAL A 106 2.35 -1.32 22.59
CA VAL A 106 2.06 -1.08 21.15
C VAL A 106 1.49 -2.33 20.46
N VAL A 107 1.22 -3.38 21.22
CA VAL A 107 0.59 -4.62 20.72
C VAL A 107 -0.88 -4.38 20.43
N THR A 108 -1.53 -3.55 21.24
CA THR A 108 -2.97 -3.28 21.13
C THR A 108 -3.18 -1.91 20.49
N LEU A 109 -3.66 -1.86 19.26
CA LEU A 109 -3.95 -0.62 18.54
C LEU A 109 -5.40 -0.20 18.75
N ASP A 110 -5.68 0.45 19.88
CA ASP A 110 -6.92 1.16 20.12
C ASP A 110 -6.96 2.52 19.41
N ALA A 111 -8.07 3.25 19.50
CA ALA A 111 -8.25 4.52 18.83
C ALA A 111 -7.16 5.56 19.18
N ASP A 112 -6.68 5.58 20.42
CA ASP A 112 -5.64 6.54 20.84
C ASP A 112 -4.28 6.20 20.23
N ARG A 113 -3.94 4.92 20.13
CA ARG A 113 -2.69 4.46 19.51
C ARG A 113 -2.72 4.60 17.99
N VAL A 114 -3.86 4.36 17.37
CA VAL A 114 -4.06 4.66 15.93
C VAL A 114 -3.90 6.16 15.66
N ALA A 115 -4.43 7.02 16.54
CA ALA A 115 -4.24 8.46 16.42
C ALA A 115 -2.75 8.88 16.55
N ARG A 116 -2.00 8.26 17.46
CA ARG A 116 -0.55 8.49 17.61
C ARG A 116 0.25 7.96 16.40
N LEU A 117 -0.10 6.80 15.85
CA LEU A 117 0.52 6.29 14.63
C LEU A 117 0.30 7.25 13.46
N LYS A 118 -0.92 7.76 13.32
CA LYS A 118 -1.28 8.76 12.34
C LYS A 118 -0.52 10.08 12.54
N GLU A 119 -0.34 10.53 13.78
CA GLU A 119 0.47 11.70 14.11
C GLU A 119 1.91 11.52 13.62
N VAL A 120 2.54 10.37 13.92
CA VAL A 120 3.90 10.04 13.45
C VAL A 120 3.98 10.03 11.93
N PHE A 121 3.01 9.42 11.26
CA PHE A 121 2.94 9.43 9.79
C PHE A 121 2.97 10.86 9.23
N TRP A 122 2.13 11.76 9.77
CA TRP A 122 2.06 13.14 9.29
C TRP A 122 3.22 14.03 9.74
N GLU A 123 3.91 13.69 10.82
CA GLU A 123 5.16 14.35 11.19
C GLU A 123 6.33 13.91 10.29
N MET A 124 6.28 12.68 9.78
CA MET A 124 7.26 12.15 8.83
C MET A 124 6.93 12.50 7.37
N THR A 125 5.69 12.84 7.06
CA THR A 125 5.23 13.08 5.68
C THR A 125 4.69 14.48 5.53
N ALA A 126 5.22 15.25 4.59
CA ALA A 126 4.70 16.57 4.25
C ALA A 126 4.26 16.62 2.78
N LEU A 127 3.12 17.25 2.56
CA LEU A 127 2.55 17.55 1.25
C LEU A 127 2.63 19.04 0.99
N SER A 128 3.09 19.44 -0.17
CA SER A 128 3.03 20.80 -0.66
C SER A 128 2.66 20.81 -2.14
N SER A 129 2.08 21.91 -2.62
CA SER A 129 1.75 22.04 -4.03
C SER A 129 2.19 23.40 -4.57
N ALA A 130 2.55 23.42 -5.84
CA ALA A 130 2.85 24.63 -6.60
C ALA A 130 2.16 24.55 -7.96
N VAL A 131 1.68 25.68 -8.44
CA VAL A 131 1.08 25.81 -9.77
C VAL A 131 2.01 26.67 -10.61
N GLU A 132 2.39 26.16 -11.77
CA GLU A 132 3.13 26.87 -12.80
C GLU A 132 2.19 27.15 -13.97
N THR A 133 2.30 28.33 -14.55
CA THR A 133 1.53 28.73 -15.72
C THR A 133 2.50 29.07 -16.84
N ILE A 134 2.35 28.41 -17.99
CA ILE A 134 3.19 28.60 -19.17
C ILE A 134 2.32 29.19 -20.28
N ASP A 135 2.67 30.38 -20.76
CA ASP A 135 1.99 31.01 -21.90
C ASP A 135 2.60 30.51 -23.22
N HIS A 136 1.77 29.96 -24.06
CA HIS A 136 2.10 29.57 -25.42
C HIS A 136 1.55 30.64 -26.38
N PRO A 137 2.42 31.51 -26.94
CA PRO A 137 1.98 32.56 -27.84
C PRO A 137 1.47 31.99 -29.16
N ASP A 138 0.66 32.77 -29.84
CA ASP A 138 0.21 32.51 -31.21
C ASP A 138 1.39 32.14 -32.12
N SER A 139 1.25 31.01 -32.82
CA SER A 139 2.32 30.43 -33.65
C SER A 139 2.56 31.20 -34.95
N ASP A 140 1.53 31.87 -35.51
CA ASP A 140 1.61 32.73 -36.71
C ASP A 140 0.64 33.93 -36.63
N PRO A 141 1.06 35.03 -35.97
CA PRO A 141 0.20 36.21 -35.79
C PRO A 141 -0.33 36.86 -37.06
N ASP A 142 0.19 36.46 -38.23
CA ASP A 142 -0.18 37.06 -39.51
C ASP A 142 -1.27 36.23 -40.29
N ASP A 143 -1.68 35.06 -39.80
CA ASP A 143 -2.70 34.22 -40.44
C ASP A 143 -4.14 34.61 -40.07
N GLY A 144 -4.33 35.42 -39.04
CA GLY A 144 -5.63 35.95 -38.57
C GLY A 144 -6.42 34.97 -37.70
N GLU A 145 -5.81 33.85 -37.29
CA GLU A 145 -6.30 32.93 -36.26
C GLU A 145 -5.44 33.11 -34.98
N ASP A 146 -6.06 33.19 -33.83
CA ASP A 146 -5.34 33.26 -32.52
C ASP A 146 -5.32 31.87 -31.92
N ASP A 147 -4.20 31.16 -32.05
CA ASP A 147 -3.96 29.83 -31.47
C ASP A 147 -3.15 29.88 -30.16
N SER A 148 -3.03 31.07 -29.58
CA SER A 148 -2.39 31.22 -28.26
C SER A 148 -3.17 30.49 -27.17
N TRP A 149 -2.44 29.85 -26.25
CA TRP A 149 -3.05 29.16 -25.13
C TRP A 149 -2.13 29.18 -23.91
N THR A 150 -2.69 28.89 -22.75
CA THR A 150 -1.97 28.89 -21.48
C THR A 150 -2.04 27.49 -20.90
N GLU A 151 -0.90 26.92 -20.54
CA GLU A 151 -0.77 25.64 -19.88
C GLU A 151 -0.62 25.86 -18.36
N THR A 152 -1.40 25.11 -17.57
CA THR A 152 -1.37 25.17 -16.11
C THR A 152 -0.91 23.83 -15.57
N ILE A 153 0.25 23.81 -14.88
CA ILE A 153 0.87 22.62 -14.33
C ILE A 153 0.80 22.66 -12.80
N LEU A 154 0.13 21.69 -12.20
CA LEU A 154 0.18 21.48 -10.75
C LEU A 154 1.30 20.48 -10.43
N THR A 155 2.27 20.89 -9.60
CA THR A 155 3.24 20.00 -8.99
C THR A 155 2.91 19.80 -7.52
N ILE A 156 2.68 18.54 -7.12
CA ILE A 156 2.51 18.15 -5.72
C ILE A 156 3.80 17.48 -5.29
N SER A 157 4.48 18.07 -4.30
CA SER A 157 5.71 17.49 -3.73
C SER A 157 5.38 16.75 -2.44
N VAL A 158 5.74 15.48 -2.39
CA VAL A 158 5.68 14.62 -1.21
C VAL A 158 7.07 14.48 -0.64
N THR A 159 7.29 15.01 0.56
CA THR A 159 8.60 14.93 1.24
C THR A 159 8.49 14.07 2.49
N GLY A 160 9.40 13.11 2.61
CA GLY A 160 9.53 12.24 3.75
C GLY A 160 10.70 12.66 4.65
N LYS A 161 10.51 12.70 5.97
CA LYS A 161 11.62 12.77 6.92
C LYS A 161 12.23 11.39 7.12
N THR A 162 13.54 11.36 7.19
CA THR A 162 14.30 10.15 7.50
C THR A 162 14.16 9.76 8.98
N VAL A 163 14.48 8.53 9.30
CA VAL A 163 14.54 8.04 10.68
C VAL A 163 15.49 8.90 11.53
N ASP A 164 16.64 9.30 10.99
CA ASP A 164 17.61 10.12 11.71
C ASP A 164 17.05 11.52 12.05
N GLU A 165 16.31 12.13 11.13
CA GLU A 165 15.62 13.40 11.42
C GLU A 165 14.55 13.22 12.51
N MET A 166 13.91 12.05 12.60
CA MET A 166 12.94 11.76 13.65
C MET A 166 13.60 11.48 14.99
N ARG A 167 14.81 10.88 15.04
CA ARG A 167 15.62 10.76 16.27
C ARG A 167 15.88 12.12 16.90
N GLU A 168 16.28 13.09 16.08
CA GLU A 168 16.52 14.47 16.51
C GLU A 168 15.21 15.15 16.90
N HIS A 169 14.15 15.00 16.10
CA HIS A 169 12.85 15.63 16.30
C HIS A 169 12.23 15.23 17.66
N TYR A 170 12.29 13.95 18.02
CA TYR A 170 11.78 13.43 19.29
C TYR A 170 12.80 13.46 20.42
N ALA A 171 14.04 13.85 20.14
CA ALA A 171 15.14 13.84 21.10
C ALA A 171 15.26 12.48 21.81
N PHE A 172 15.27 11.40 21.04
CA PHE A 172 15.37 10.04 21.58
C PHE A 172 16.62 9.88 22.42
N THR A 173 16.47 9.18 23.55
CA THR A 173 17.59 8.79 24.41
C THR A 173 18.47 7.73 23.72
N ASP A 174 19.68 7.53 24.24
CA ASP A 174 20.59 6.49 23.71
C ASP A 174 19.90 5.11 23.73
N GLU A 175 19.16 4.77 24.80
CA GLU A 175 18.42 3.52 24.92
C GLU A 175 17.28 3.40 23.88
N GLN A 176 16.57 4.51 23.60
CA GLN A 176 15.55 4.53 22.56
C GLN A 176 16.15 4.41 21.17
N ASN A 177 17.32 5.01 20.94
CA ASN A 177 18.05 4.87 19.69
C ASN A 177 18.52 3.43 19.45
N ASP A 178 19.06 2.77 20.50
CA ASP A 178 19.45 1.36 20.41
C ASP A 178 18.23 0.47 20.06
N MET A 179 17.08 0.71 20.71
CA MET A 179 15.84 -0.02 20.43
C MET A 179 15.34 0.22 19.01
N LEU A 180 15.49 1.44 18.49
CA LEU A 180 15.09 1.78 17.12
C LEU A 180 16.00 1.08 16.11
N ASP A 181 17.33 1.06 16.34
CA ASP A 181 18.28 0.33 15.52
C ASP A 181 17.96 -1.17 15.48
N ASP A 182 17.69 -1.76 16.62
CA ASP A 182 17.30 -3.18 16.74
C ASP A 182 15.98 -3.46 15.97
N LEU A 183 14.98 -2.57 16.02
CA LEU A 183 13.75 -2.71 15.25
C LEU A 183 14.01 -2.59 13.75
N LEU A 184 14.82 -1.62 13.33
CA LEU A 184 15.16 -1.39 11.92
C LEU A 184 15.95 -2.56 11.31
N GLU A 185 16.85 -3.18 12.08
CA GLU A 185 17.57 -4.39 11.67
C GLU A 185 16.63 -5.61 11.49
N ASN A 186 15.47 -5.60 12.16
CA ASN A 186 14.49 -6.67 12.12
C ASN A 186 13.20 -6.28 11.36
N LEU A 187 13.26 -5.30 10.47
CA LEU A 187 12.10 -4.81 9.71
C LEU A 187 11.41 -5.90 8.89
N ASP A 188 12.16 -6.91 8.44
CA ASP A 188 11.59 -8.05 7.70
C ASP A 188 10.58 -8.85 8.53
N LEU A 189 10.70 -8.83 9.86
CA LEU A 189 9.72 -9.42 10.77
C LEU A 189 8.41 -8.61 10.82
N LEU A 190 8.49 -7.28 10.56
CA LEU A 190 7.32 -6.41 10.37
C LEU A 190 6.69 -6.61 8.98
N GLY A 191 7.46 -7.07 8.01
CA GLY A 191 7.04 -7.22 6.61
C GLY A 191 5.81 -8.10 6.43
N GLY A 192 5.65 -9.16 7.24
CA GLY A 192 4.44 -10.00 7.22
C GLY A 192 3.16 -9.26 7.67
N ALA A 193 3.31 -8.25 8.53
CA ALA A 193 2.18 -7.44 9.02
C ALA A 193 1.88 -6.20 8.14
N ILE A 194 2.90 -5.67 7.49
CA ILE A 194 2.85 -4.40 6.74
C ILE A 194 2.91 -4.65 5.23
N GLY A 195 3.53 -5.76 4.80
CA GLY A 195 3.91 -6.04 3.41
C GLY A 195 2.76 -6.17 2.40
N ASN A 196 1.51 -6.20 2.86
CA ASN A 196 0.34 -6.24 1.96
C ASN A 196 -0.24 -4.85 1.63
N LEU A 197 0.39 -3.75 2.10
CA LEU A 197 -0.26 -2.44 2.10
C LEU A 197 0.40 -1.39 1.20
N ALA A 198 1.63 -1.61 0.77
CA ALA A 198 2.30 -0.77 -0.22
C ALA A 198 3.10 -1.68 -1.15
N VAL A 199 2.49 -2.13 -2.23
CA VAL A 199 3.18 -2.91 -3.26
C VAL A 199 4.16 -1.97 -3.97
N THR A 200 5.45 -2.16 -3.73
CA THR A 200 6.53 -1.43 -4.36
C THR A 200 7.06 -2.17 -5.59
N GLU A 201 7.87 -1.50 -6.38
CA GLU A 201 8.59 -2.17 -7.49
C GLU A 201 9.48 -3.33 -6.99
N ALA A 202 9.93 -3.28 -5.73
CA ALA A 202 10.68 -4.34 -5.07
C ALA A 202 9.80 -5.59 -4.85
N ASP A 203 8.56 -5.40 -4.38
CA ASP A 203 7.61 -6.51 -4.15
C ASP A 203 7.21 -7.18 -5.47
N ALA A 204 7.06 -6.39 -6.53
CA ALA A 204 6.82 -6.93 -7.87
C ALA A 204 7.99 -7.81 -8.34
N LYS A 205 9.24 -7.40 -8.06
CA LYS A 205 10.42 -8.21 -8.37
C LYS A 205 10.50 -9.50 -7.56
N GLU A 206 10.17 -9.42 -6.27
CA GLU A 206 10.12 -10.59 -5.39
C GLU A 206 9.02 -11.57 -5.83
N LEU A 207 7.83 -11.07 -6.14
CA LEU A 207 6.74 -11.86 -6.70
C LEU A 207 7.19 -12.61 -7.97
N LEU A 208 7.83 -11.91 -8.91
CA LEU A 208 8.34 -12.51 -10.15
C LEU A 208 9.40 -13.60 -9.88
N ALA A 209 10.26 -13.38 -8.88
CA ALA A 209 11.28 -14.36 -8.48
C ALA A 209 10.66 -15.59 -7.80
N SER A 210 9.51 -15.47 -7.14
CA SER A 210 8.80 -16.53 -6.44
C SER A 210 7.90 -17.38 -7.33
N LEU A 211 7.71 -17.00 -8.61
CA LEU A 211 6.83 -17.74 -9.53
C LEU A 211 7.29 -19.19 -9.71
N PRO A 212 6.36 -20.17 -9.68
CA PRO A 212 6.68 -21.57 -9.88
C PRO A 212 7.47 -21.83 -11.17
N ALA A 213 8.50 -22.66 -11.08
CA ALA A 213 9.37 -22.95 -12.23
C ALA A 213 8.64 -23.67 -13.37
N ASP A 214 7.57 -24.40 -13.04
CA ASP A 214 6.71 -25.15 -13.96
C ASP A 214 5.48 -24.36 -14.41
N LEU A 215 5.37 -23.07 -14.02
CA LEU A 215 4.30 -22.19 -14.51
C LEU A 215 4.40 -22.05 -16.04
N SER A 216 3.25 -22.14 -16.72
CA SER A 216 3.24 -22.02 -18.18
C SER A 216 3.75 -20.65 -18.65
N ALA A 217 4.31 -20.58 -19.83
CA ALA A 217 4.87 -19.34 -20.38
C ALA A 217 3.81 -18.23 -20.49
N GLU A 218 2.59 -18.59 -20.88
CA GLU A 218 1.48 -17.66 -21.01
C GLU A 218 1.09 -17.05 -19.67
N ARG A 219 1.02 -17.86 -18.61
CA ARG A 219 0.72 -17.38 -17.25
C ARG A 219 1.83 -16.49 -16.69
N ARG A 220 3.08 -16.87 -16.96
CA ARG A 220 4.25 -16.05 -16.58
C ARG A 220 4.21 -14.69 -17.26
N GLU A 221 3.93 -14.65 -18.56
CA GLU A 221 3.81 -13.40 -19.34
C GLU A 221 2.71 -12.48 -18.77
N ILE A 222 1.57 -13.06 -18.34
CA ILE A 222 0.50 -12.28 -17.70
C ILE A 222 1.02 -11.62 -16.42
N ILE A 223 1.74 -12.36 -15.56
CA ILE A 223 2.26 -11.78 -14.30
C ILE A 223 3.38 -10.78 -14.55
N GLU A 224 4.29 -11.06 -15.47
CA GLU A 224 5.36 -10.14 -15.86
C GLU A 224 4.77 -8.83 -16.42
N THR A 225 3.74 -8.93 -17.26
CA THR A 225 3.01 -7.77 -17.78
C THR A 225 2.28 -7.01 -16.68
N ALA A 226 1.58 -7.71 -15.79
CA ALA A 226 0.89 -7.08 -14.66
C ALA A 226 1.88 -6.28 -13.77
N CYS A 227 3.02 -6.86 -13.46
CA CYS A 227 4.04 -6.21 -12.62
C CYS A 227 4.67 -4.96 -13.26
N GLN A 228 4.60 -4.77 -14.58
CA GLN A 228 5.15 -3.57 -15.24
C GLN A 228 4.51 -2.28 -14.77
N LEU A 229 3.25 -2.30 -14.35
CA LEU A 229 2.47 -1.12 -13.98
C LEU A 229 2.31 -0.93 -12.47
N VAL A 230 2.81 -1.83 -11.65
CA VAL A 230 2.73 -1.71 -10.20
C VAL A 230 3.39 -0.40 -9.75
N GLY A 231 2.65 0.43 -9.01
CA GLY A 231 3.08 1.73 -8.52
C GLY A 231 3.22 2.84 -9.58
N LYS A 232 2.81 2.61 -10.85
CA LYS A 232 3.08 3.53 -11.96
C LYS A 232 1.82 4.12 -12.60
N VAL A 233 0.65 3.54 -12.39
CA VAL A 233 -0.59 3.96 -13.03
C VAL A 233 -1.67 4.24 -12.01
N ASN A 234 -2.31 5.40 -12.11
CA ASN A 234 -3.35 5.83 -11.20
C ASN A 234 -4.65 5.02 -11.37
N TYR A 235 -5.42 4.91 -10.28
CA TYR A 235 -6.79 4.46 -10.38
C TYR A 235 -7.67 5.56 -10.99
N PHE A 236 -8.40 5.20 -12.03
CA PHE A 236 -9.35 6.11 -12.70
C PHE A 236 -10.65 5.36 -13.01
N TRP A 237 -11.75 5.74 -12.39
CA TRP A 237 -13.04 5.08 -12.56
C TRP A 237 -13.52 5.13 -14.00
N GLY A 238 -13.74 3.96 -14.61
CA GLY A 238 -14.06 3.80 -16.03
C GLY A 238 -12.85 3.92 -16.96
N GLY A 239 -11.63 4.05 -16.40
CA GLY A 239 -10.40 4.13 -17.19
C GLY A 239 -10.06 2.82 -17.88
N LYS A 240 -9.72 2.91 -19.15
CA LYS A 240 -9.38 1.79 -20.03
C LYS A 240 -8.23 2.18 -20.96
N SER A 241 -7.37 1.21 -21.24
CA SER A 241 -6.33 1.35 -22.24
C SER A 241 -6.22 0.09 -23.08
N LEU A 242 -6.17 0.26 -24.39
CA LEU A 242 -5.89 -0.77 -25.41
C LEU A 242 -4.62 -0.39 -26.19
N VAL A 243 -3.66 0.22 -25.50
CA VAL A 243 -2.35 0.57 -26.05
C VAL A 243 -1.37 -0.53 -25.69
N LEU A 244 -0.55 -0.95 -26.63
CA LEU A 244 0.59 -1.82 -26.37
C LEU A 244 1.69 -1.01 -25.67
N GLY A 245 2.08 -1.45 -24.49
CA GLY A 245 3.05 -0.73 -23.67
C GLY A 245 2.42 0.46 -22.94
N TRP A 246 3.21 1.50 -22.75
CA TRP A 246 2.81 2.70 -22.00
C TRP A 246 1.79 3.54 -22.77
N ASP A 247 0.68 3.86 -22.12
CA ASP A 247 -0.31 4.80 -22.68
C ASP A 247 0.08 6.23 -22.26
N SER A 248 0.35 7.09 -23.24
CA SER A 248 0.78 8.46 -22.99
C SER A 248 -0.27 9.35 -22.31
N ARG A 249 -1.52 8.89 -22.20
CA ARG A 249 -2.58 9.59 -21.49
C ARG A 249 -2.49 9.40 -19.97
N TRP A 250 -1.81 8.34 -19.49
CA TRP A 250 -1.70 8.10 -18.06
C TRP A 250 -0.97 9.25 -17.35
N GLY A 251 -1.55 9.69 -16.24
CA GLY A 251 -1.10 10.83 -15.48
C GLY A 251 -1.62 12.18 -15.98
N THR A 252 -2.19 12.26 -17.19
CA THR A 252 -2.81 13.52 -17.68
C THR A 252 -4.15 13.73 -16.98
N THR A 253 -4.48 14.97 -16.64
CA THR A 253 -5.75 15.29 -16.00
C THR A 253 -6.91 15.08 -16.96
N MET A 254 -7.86 14.22 -16.59
CA MET A 254 -9.05 13.92 -17.37
C MET A 254 -10.30 13.88 -16.47
N GLN A 255 -11.44 14.25 -17.05
CA GLN A 255 -12.70 14.15 -16.32
C GLN A 255 -13.18 12.71 -16.23
N VAL A 256 -13.55 12.26 -15.05
CA VAL A 256 -14.20 10.97 -14.80
C VAL A 256 -15.63 11.04 -15.32
N THR A 257 -15.88 10.53 -16.53
CA THR A 257 -17.19 10.57 -17.19
C THR A 257 -18.06 9.34 -16.90
N ALA A 258 -17.47 8.24 -16.44
CA ALA A 258 -18.21 7.03 -16.11
C ALA A 258 -19.09 7.29 -14.85
N PRO A 259 -20.39 6.93 -14.87
CA PRO A 259 -21.28 7.11 -13.73
C PRO A 259 -21.04 6.01 -12.67
N GLY A 260 -21.53 6.23 -11.44
CA GLY A 260 -21.58 5.19 -10.40
C GLY A 260 -20.43 5.22 -9.40
N SER A 261 -19.57 6.23 -9.43
CA SER A 261 -18.54 6.47 -8.41
C SER A 261 -18.70 7.84 -7.78
N SER A 262 -18.19 8.01 -6.57
CA SER A 262 -18.07 9.33 -5.93
C SER A 262 -17.13 10.26 -6.71
N SER A 263 -16.22 9.70 -7.52
CA SER A 263 -15.32 10.45 -8.39
C SER A 263 -15.95 10.90 -9.71
N SER A 264 -17.16 10.42 -10.06
CA SER A 264 -17.83 10.81 -11.31
C SER A 264 -18.02 12.31 -11.42
N GLY A 265 -17.61 12.90 -12.54
CA GLY A 265 -17.65 14.34 -12.80
C GLY A 265 -16.43 15.12 -12.31
N THR A 266 -15.54 14.51 -11.50
CA THR A 266 -14.29 15.18 -11.05
C THR A 266 -13.18 15.01 -12.09
N TYR A 267 -12.18 15.87 -12.02
CA TYR A 267 -10.95 15.78 -12.82
C TYR A 267 -9.87 15.08 -12.02
N ARG A 268 -9.20 14.08 -12.62
CA ARG A 268 -8.18 13.26 -11.96
C ARG A 268 -7.10 12.84 -12.95
N PRO A 269 -5.88 12.52 -12.49
CA PRO A 269 -4.87 11.89 -13.33
C PRO A 269 -5.44 10.62 -13.97
N TYR A 270 -5.39 10.55 -15.29
CA TYR A 270 -5.93 9.41 -16.04
C TYR A 270 -5.13 8.13 -15.74
N GLY A 271 -5.83 7.04 -15.68
CA GLY A 271 -5.29 5.73 -15.42
C GLY A 271 -6.31 4.64 -15.79
N MET A 272 -6.40 3.61 -14.98
CA MET A 272 -7.32 2.49 -15.23
C MET A 272 -8.17 2.17 -13.99
N ASP A 273 -9.37 1.63 -14.21
CA ASP A 273 -10.10 0.93 -13.15
C ASP A 273 -9.62 -0.53 -13.04
N CYS A 274 -10.17 -1.28 -12.09
CA CYS A 274 -9.78 -2.66 -11.83
C CYS A 274 -9.91 -3.55 -13.08
N SER A 275 -11.01 -3.44 -13.79
CA SER A 275 -11.27 -4.21 -15.02
C SER A 275 -10.48 -3.69 -16.22
N GLY A 276 -10.21 -2.39 -16.27
CA GLY A 276 -9.33 -1.79 -17.28
C GLY A 276 -7.89 -2.27 -17.14
N TYR A 277 -7.43 -2.43 -15.93
CA TYR A 277 -6.11 -3.00 -15.65
C TYR A 277 -6.03 -4.47 -16.15
N VAL A 278 -7.02 -5.29 -15.82
CA VAL A 278 -7.08 -6.68 -16.32
C VAL A 278 -7.11 -6.73 -17.84
N ASP A 279 -7.97 -5.92 -18.49
CA ASP A 279 -8.03 -5.83 -19.95
C ASP A 279 -6.67 -5.46 -20.57
N TRP A 280 -5.98 -4.46 -19.99
CA TRP A 280 -4.67 -4.03 -20.48
C TRP A 280 -3.62 -5.13 -20.33
N VAL A 281 -3.58 -5.82 -19.18
CA VAL A 281 -2.62 -6.90 -18.92
C VAL A 281 -2.80 -8.02 -19.94
N PHE A 282 -4.01 -8.51 -20.13
CA PHE A 282 -4.27 -9.59 -21.10
C PHE A 282 -4.04 -9.15 -22.54
N TYR A 283 -4.41 -7.91 -22.89
CA TYR A 283 -4.15 -7.35 -24.21
C TYR A 283 -2.65 -7.25 -24.52
N ASN A 284 -1.84 -6.81 -23.55
CA ASN A 284 -0.40 -6.68 -23.73
C ASN A 284 0.32 -8.04 -23.69
N ALA A 285 -0.06 -8.93 -22.80
CA ALA A 285 0.52 -10.28 -22.72
C ALA A 285 0.28 -11.12 -23.98
N THR A 286 -0.76 -10.80 -24.74
CA THR A 286 -1.09 -11.49 -26.02
C THR A 286 -0.66 -10.70 -27.26
N GLY A 287 0.11 -9.61 -27.09
CA GLY A 287 0.56 -8.80 -28.23
C GLY A 287 -0.56 -8.04 -28.93
N GLY A 288 -1.66 -7.74 -28.24
CA GLY A 288 -2.80 -6.99 -28.76
C GLY A 288 -3.90 -7.86 -29.39
N GLU A 289 -3.85 -9.17 -29.19
CA GLU A 289 -4.82 -10.08 -29.82
C GLU A 289 -6.04 -10.41 -28.95
N TYR A 290 -5.93 -10.28 -27.62
CA TYR A 290 -6.97 -10.74 -26.70
C TYR A 290 -7.32 -9.71 -25.63
N ILE A 291 -8.63 -9.49 -25.44
CA ILE A 291 -9.21 -8.68 -24.36
C ILE A 291 -10.29 -9.51 -23.67
N ILE A 292 -10.14 -9.74 -22.39
CA ILE A 292 -11.13 -10.41 -21.57
C ILE A 292 -12.29 -9.46 -21.25
N GLY A 293 -13.53 -9.88 -21.53
CA GLY A 293 -14.72 -9.05 -21.32
C GLY A 293 -14.90 -7.89 -22.31
N HIS A 294 -14.03 -7.76 -23.29
CA HIS A 294 -14.12 -6.80 -24.40
C HIS A 294 -14.40 -5.35 -23.96
N GLY A 295 -13.70 -4.89 -22.94
CA GLY A 295 -13.84 -3.53 -22.40
C GLY A 295 -15.05 -3.33 -21.49
N GLY A 296 -15.77 -4.39 -21.13
CA GLY A 296 -16.81 -4.37 -20.10
C GLY A 296 -16.21 -4.22 -18.68
N GLY A 297 -17.08 -4.15 -17.66
CA GLY A 297 -16.64 -4.14 -16.25
C GLY A 297 -16.25 -5.54 -15.75
N ALA A 298 -15.92 -5.64 -14.45
CA ALA A 298 -15.58 -6.90 -13.79
C ALA A 298 -16.66 -7.99 -14.02
N SER A 299 -17.94 -7.63 -13.98
CA SER A 299 -19.06 -8.54 -14.26
C SER A 299 -19.00 -9.13 -15.67
N ALA A 300 -18.64 -8.34 -16.68
CA ALA A 300 -18.46 -8.85 -18.03
C ALA A 300 -17.26 -9.82 -18.13
N GLN A 301 -16.14 -9.49 -17.50
CA GLN A 301 -14.96 -10.36 -17.44
C GLN A 301 -15.28 -11.68 -16.75
N HIS A 302 -16.06 -11.66 -15.67
CA HIS A 302 -16.47 -12.84 -14.92
C HIS A 302 -17.21 -13.86 -15.81
N THR A 303 -17.99 -13.41 -16.79
CA THR A 303 -18.71 -14.30 -17.71
C THR A 303 -17.80 -15.17 -18.59
N TYR A 304 -16.53 -14.82 -18.73
CA TYR A 304 -15.54 -15.59 -19.50
C TYR A 304 -14.73 -16.55 -18.61
N CYS A 305 -14.98 -16.57 -17.29
CA CYS A 305 -14.24 -17.35 -16.33
C CYS A 305 -15.04 -18.56 -15.83
N SER A 306 -14.35 -19.61 -15.47
CA SER A 306 -14.90 -20.76 -14.77
C SER A 306 -14.45 -20.71 -13.31
N ALA A 307 -15.38 -20.96 -12.38
CA ALA A 307 -15.07 -20.98 -10.97
C ALA A 307 -14.16 -22.19 -10.63
N ILE A 308 -13.15 -21.92 -9.84
CA ILE A 308 -12.24 -22.93 -9.26
C ILE A 308 -12.16 -22.72 -7.74
N SER A 309 -11.62 -23.69 -7.01
CA SER A 309 -11.37 -23.52 -5.58
C SER A 309 -10.13 -22.65 -5.35
N TRP A 310 -10.06 -22.04 -4.15
CA TRP A 310 -8.90 -21.24 -3.76
C TRP A 310 -7.59 -22.03 -3.74
N ASP A 311 -7.66 -23.33 -3.45
CA ASP A 311 -6.49 -24.21 -3.43
C ASP A 311 -5.95 -24.51 -4.84
N GLU A 312 -6.83 -24.45 -5.85
CA GLU A 312 -6.48 -24.66 -7.26
C GLU A 312 -6.02 -23.38 -7.97
N ALA A 313 -6.19 -22.21 -7.33
CA ALA A 313 -5.84 -20.93 -7.93
C ALA A 313 -4.33 -20.84 -8.20
N LEU A 314 -3.99 -20.51 -9.44
CA LEU A 314 -2.63 -20.35 -9.96
C LEU A 314 -2.35 -18.90 -10.37
N PRO A 315 -1.09 -18.47 -10.42
CA PRO A 315 -0.73 -17.17 -10.99
C PRO A 315 -1.34 -16.97 -12.39
N GLY A 316 -1.95 -15.81 -12.62
CA GLY A 316 -2.67 -15.49 -13.86
C GLY A 316 -4.16 -15.82 -13.86
N ASP A 317 -4.70 -16.47 -12.82
CA ASP A 317 -6.14 -16.58 -12.64
C ASP A 317 -6.74 -15.25 -12.18
N LEU A 318 -8.04 -15.04 -12.38
CA LEU A 318 -8.74 -13.86 -11.94
C LEU A 318 -9.49 -14.10 -10.62
N VAL A 319 -9.47 -13.09 -9.78
CA VAL A 319 -10.23 -13.05 -8.54
C VAL A 319 -11.32 -11.98 -8.67
N PHE A 320 -12.55 -12.38 -8.41
CA PHE A 320 -13.71 -11.47 -8.40
C PHE A 320 -14.20 -11.30 -6.97
N TYR A 321 -14.42 -10.05 -6.59
CA TYR A 321 -14.96 -9.71 -5.28
C TYR A 321 -16.49 -9.83 -5.29
N PRO A 322 -17.14 -9.90 -4.13
CA PRO A 322 -18.59 -10.05 -4.08
C PRO A 322 -19.34 -9.06 -4.97
N GLU A 323 -20.36 -9.56 -5.67
CA GLU A 323 -21.19 -8.79 -6.62
C GLU A 323 -20.42 -8.22 -7.82
N ASP A 324 -19.25 -8.81 -8.14
CA ASP A 324 -18.33 -8.31 -9.19
C ASP A 324 -17.92 -6.84 -8.97
N SER A 325 -17.89 -6.41 -7.72
CA SER A 325 -17.56 -5.04 -7.35
C SER A 325 -16.11 -4.67 -7.67
N HIS A 326 -15.23 -5.66 -7.79
CA HIS A 326 -13.81 -5.50 -8.10
C HIS A 326 -13.24 -6.78 -8.73
N VAL A 327 -12.12 -6.64 -9.43
CA VAL A 327 -11.37 -7.76 -10.01
C VAL A 327 -9.87 -7.54 -9.85
N GLY A 328 -9.13 -8.64 -9.67
CA GLY A 328 -7.68 -8.66 -9.65
C GLY A 328 -7.13 -9.92 -10.29
N ILE A 329 -5.82 -9.99 -10.43
CA ILE A 329 -5.07 -11.11 -10.99
C ILE A 329 -4.34 -11.81 -9.82
N VAL A 330 -4.47 -13.13 -9.71
CA VAL A 330 -3.67 -13.91 -8.77
C VAL A 330 -2.21 -13.83 -9.19
N GLY A 331 -1.37 -13.20 -8.38
CA GLY A 331 0.06 -13.07 -8.60
C GLY A 331 0.86 -14.28 -8.14
N GLY A 332 0.41 -14.92 -7.08
CA GLY A 332 1.10 -16.05 -6.45
C GLY A 332 0.58 -16.31 -5.05
N ARG A 333 1.45 -16.85 -4.20
CA ARG A 333 1.18 -17.06 -2.77
C ARG A 333 2.37 -16.57 -1.95
N ASP A 334 2.08 -16.04 -0.77
CA ASP A 334 3.10 -15.72 0.22
C ASP A 334 3.64 -17.01 0.91
N GLU A 335 4.63 -16.86 1.78
CA GLU A 335 5.22 -17.95 2.55
C GLU A 335 4.21 -18.67 3.47
N SER A 336 3.12 -17.99 3.84
CA SER A 336 2.03 -18.54 4.65
C SER A 336 0.96 -19.25 3.81
N GLY A 337 1.08 -19.21 2.46
CA GLY A 337 0.14 -19.80 1.52
C GLY A 337 -1.05 -18.92 1.16
N ASN A 338 -1.09 -17.65 1.62
CA ASN A 338 -2.13 -16.71 1.23
C ASN A 338 -1.94 -16.25 -0.22
N LEU A 339 -3.06 -16.02 -0.92
CA LEU A 339 -2.98 -15.50 -2.29
C LEU A 339 -2.54 -14.04 -2.30
N LEU A 340 -1.58 -13.75 -3.15
CA LEU A 340 -1.17 -12.40 -3.51
C LEU A 340 -1.98 -11.95 -4.73
N ILE A 341 -2.60 -10.78 -4.67
CA ILE A 341 -3.46 -10.26 -5.73
C ILE A 341 -2.86 -8.98 -6.29
N ILE A 342 -2.66 -8.95 -7.61
CA ILE A 342 -2.25 -7.75 -8.34
C ILE A 342 -3.52 -7.10 -8.88
N HIS A 343 -3.75 -5.84 -8.53
CA HIS A 343 -4.97 -5.14 -8.96
C HIS A 343 -4.77 -3.63 -9.00
N CYS A 344 -5.63 -2.93 -9.72
CA CYS A 344 -5.72 -1.47 -9.69
C CYS A 344 -6.94 -1.08 -8.85
N ALA A 345 -6.72 -0.38 -7.74
CA ALA A 345 -7.77 -0.03 -6.79
C ALA A 345 -7.67 1.44 -6.36
N SER A 346 -8.81 2.07 -6.06
CA SER A 346 -8.84 3.41 -5.49
C SER A 346 -8.27 3.38 -4.06
N GLY A 347 -7.23 4.18 -3.80
CA GLY A 347 -6.64 4.33 -2.48
C GLY A 347 -5.35 3.52 -2.24
N TYR A 348 -4.93 2.70 -3.20
CA TYR A 348 -3.70 1.90 -3.11
C TYR A 348 -3.08 1.79 -4.52
N ASN A 349 -2.27 2.75 -4.87
CA ASN A 349 -1.40 2.65 -6.06
C ASN A 349 0.01 3.01 -5.67
#